data_ca3e88c6e5fc243b5cee71bf63a301f8
#
_entry.id   ca3e88c6e5fc243b5cee71bf63a301f8
#
_cell.length_a   1.000
_cell.length_b   1.000
_cell.length_c   1.000
_cell.angle_alpha   90.00
_cell.angle_beta   90.00
_cell.angle_gamma   90.00
#
_symmetry.space_group_name_H-M   'P 1'
#
loop_
_entity.id
_entity.type
_entity.pdbx_description
1 polymer ?
#
loop_
_entity_poly.entity_id
_entity_poly.type
_entity_poly.pdbx_seq_one_letter_code
_entity_poly.pdbx_strand_id
1 'polypeptide(L)'
;VLAPDIATFAVQTKTELPATEETLLILAEDKVVSLKEKETTITYDSVAIKANEENISKKELAVYNQLVIPRGKRSVLTFSDGSKVWVNAGTRVIYPTEFEKDKREIYVDGEIYIEVARDEERPFYVRTKDMNVRVLGTKFNVTAYESEPIRSVVLAQGCVQVETTQTPKAILAPNQMFSSVEGKENISQVDVEQMISWVNGLYCFNSADLGIVLKRLSTYYGINVEFDSALSKIKCSGKIDLKDNFETVINGLTFVAPISYAYDGQYKLSLIHISEPTRPI
;
A
#
# COMPACT_ATOMS: atom_id res chain seq x y z
N VAL A 1 9.49 28.89 14.49
CA VAL A 1 8.91 28.52 13.17
C VAL A 1 7.90 27.43 13.43
N LEU A 2 6.64 27.64 13.04
CA LEU A 2 5.62 26.57 13.11
C LEU A 2 6.04 25.43 12.16
N ALA A 3 5.86 24.19 12.62
CA ALA A 3 6.10 23.03 11.74
C ALA A 3 5.17 23.10 10.52
N PRO A 4 5.64 22.70 9.32
CA PRO A 4 4.77 22.64 8.14
C PRO A 4 3.63 21.64 8.39
N ASP A 5 2.51 21.78 7.68
CA ASP A 5 1.49 20.75 7.67
C ASP A 5 2.05 19.45 7.07
N ILE A 6 1.40 18.33 7.37
CA ILE A 6 1.91 16.99 7.02
C ILE A 6 2.07 16.78 5.51
N ALA A 7 1.21 17.37 4.69
CA ALA A 7 1.28 17.21 3.24
C ALA A 7 2.46 18.02 2.66
N THR A 8 2.67 19.24 3.15
CA THR A 8 3.84 20.06 2.81
C THR A 8 5.15 19.37 3.22
N PHE A 9 5.19 18.80 4.44
CA PHE A 9 6.33 18.02 4.91
C PHE A 9 6.60 16.80 4.01
N ALA A 10 5.54 16.09 3.59
CA ALA A 10 5.65 14.94 2.71
C ALA A 10 6.31 15.28 1.37
N VAL A 11 5.95 16.40 0.78
CA VAL A 11 6.54 16.88 -0.49
C VAL A 11 8.00 17.28 -0.29
N GLN A 12 8.30 18.06 0.75
CA GLN A 12 9.66 18.57 1.02
C GLN A 12 10.68 17.46 1.27
N THR A 13 10.27 16.39 1.98
CA THR A 13 11.18 15.31 2.39
C THR A 13 11.22 14.13 1.41
N LYS A 14 10.44 14.15 0.33
CA LYS A 14 10.40 13.06 -0.64
C LYS A 14 11.72 12.86 -1.40
N THR A 15 12.38 13.94 -1.76
CA THR A 15 13.65 13.94 -2.51
C THR A 15 14.86 13.52 -1.67
N GLU A 16 14.72 13.53 -0.36
CA GLU A 16 15.80 13.20 0.59
C GLU A 16 15.81 11.72 0.99
N LEU A 17 14.81 10.93 0.51
CA LEU A 17 14.72 9.52 0.87
C LEU A 17 15.85 8.72 0.21
N PRO A 18 16.65 7.98 0.99
CA PRO A 18 17.67 7.11 0.42
C PRO A 18 17.02 5.96 -0.35
N ALA A 19 17.63 5.57 -1.46
CA ALA A 19 17.32 4.28 -2.07
C ALA A 19 17.77 3.17 -1.10
N THR A 20 16.82 2.37 -0.59
CA THR A 20 17.10 1.36 0.42
C THR A 20 16.38 0.05 0.10
N GLU A 21 17.01 -1.04 0.48
CA GLU A 21 16.40 -2.37 0.51
C GLU A 21 15.89 -2.75 1.91
N GLU A 22 16.12 -1.89 2.89
CA GLU A 22 15.70 -2.08 4.28
C GLU A 22 14.54 -1.15 4.63
N THR A 23 13.68 -1.60 5.53
CA THR A 23 12.63 -0.74 6.08
C THR A 23 13.28 0.33 6.95
N LEU A 24 12.97 1.60 6.69
CA LEU A 24 13.49 2.73 7.45
C LEU A 24 12.41 3.34 8.34
N LEU A 25 12.72 3.47 9.63
CA LEU A 25 11.97 4.28 10.57
C LEU A 25 12.78 5.55 10.85
N ILE A 26 12.34 6.66 10.27
CA ILE A 26 13.01 7.96 10.37
C ILE A 26 12.31 8.76 11.46
N LEU A 27 12.99 9.01 12.55
CA LEU A 27 12.47 9.66 13.76
C LEU A 27 12.97 11.10 13.93
N ALA A 28 14.12 11.42 13.33
CA ALA A 28 14.73 12.73 13.21
C ALA A 28 15.77 12.68 12.08
N GLU A 29 16.36 13.83 11.68
CA GLU A 29 17.38 13.88 10.63
C GLU A 29 18.57 12.95 10.91
N ASP A 30 18.99 12.89 12.18
CA ASP A 30 20.11 12.07 12.65
C ASP A 30 19.67 10.77 13.33
N LYS A 31 18.37 10.44 13.36
CA LYS A 31 17.83 9.27 14.04
C LYS A 31 17.02 8.41 13.10
N VAL A 32 17.73 7.53 12.39
CA VAL A 32 17.15 6.56 11.45
C VAL A 32 17.42 5.16 11.95
N VAL A 33 16.36 4.36 12.07
CA VAL A 33 16.42 2.94 12.44
C VAL A 33 16.17 2.13 11.18
N SER A 34 17.11 1.24 10.85
CA SER A 34 17.04 0.35 9.71
C SER A 34 16.64 -1.05 10.16
N LEU A 35 15.54 -1.58 9.59
CA LEU A 35 14.98 -2.88 9.94
C LEU A 35 15.12 -3.82 8.75
N LYS A 36 15.87 -4.92 8.97
CA LYS A 36 16.29 -5.87 7.91
C LYS A 36 15.24 -6.90 7.56
N GLU A 37 14.35 -7.18 8.49
CA GLU A 37 13.33 -8.21 8.36
C GLU A 37 12.38 -7.93 7.21
N LYS A 38 11.82 -8.98 6.62
CA LYS A 38 10.82 -8.89 5.55
C LYS A 38 9.49 -8.33 6.05
N GLU A 39 9.15 -8.66 7.29
CA GLU A 39 7.99 -8.16 8.00
C GLU A 39 8.43 -7.55 9.33
N THR A 40 7.99 -6.31 9.61
CA THR A 40 8.38 -5.57 10.80
C THR A 40 7.14 -5.12 11.58
N THR A 41 7.30 -4.98 12.89
CA THR A 41 6.25 -4.47 13.78
C THR A 41 6.76 -3.25 14.52
N ILE A 42 6.01 -2.17 14.46
CA ILE A 42 6.32 -0.91 15.13
C ILE A 42 5.12 -0.52 16.01
N THR A 43 5.37 -0.30 17.28
CA THR A 43 4.32 0.05 18.25
C THR A 43 4.72 1.30 19.02
N TYR A 44 3.82 2.26 19.02
CA TYR A 44 3.90 3.48 19.82
C TYR A 44 3.09 3.30 21.10
N ASP A 45 3.74 3.38 22.24
CA ASP A 45 3.06 3.53 23.51
C ASP A 45 3.24 4.95 24.09
N SER A 46 2.81 5.19 25.33
CA SER A 46 2.92 6.50 25.97
C SER A 46 4.37 6.93 26.28
N VAL A 47 5.32 5.99 26.34
CA VAL A 47 6.68 6.22 26.83
C VAL A 47 7.74 5.99 25.77
N ALA A 48 7.56 4.97 24.94
CA ALA A 48 8.57 4.46 24.00
C ALA A 48 7.97 4.12 22.63
N ILE A 49 8.86 3.85 21.69
CA ILE A 49 8.57 3.23 20.40
C ILE A 49 9.25 1.86 20.44
N LYS A 50 8.50 0.82 20.18
CA LYS A 50 9.03 -0.53 20.01
C LYS A 50 9.07 -0.87 18.52
N ALA A 51 10.28 -1.06 17.97
CA ALA A 51 10.50 -1.49 16.60
C ALA A 51 11.05 -2.92 16.64
N ASN A 52 10.23 -3.91 16.25
CA ASN A 52 10.47 -5.32 16.51
C ASN A 52 10.79 -5.56 18.00
N GLU A 53 12.00 -6.01 18.32
CA GLU A 53 12.46 -6.24 19.71
C GLU A 53 13.20 -5.02 20.32
N GLU A 54 13.44 -3.95 19.54
CA GLU A 54 14.20 -2.78 19.96
C GLU A 54 13.29 -1.71 20.57
N ASN A 55 13.68 -1.19 21.74
CA ASN A 55 12.99 -0.08 22.40
C ASN A 55 13.72 1.24 22.11
N ILE A 56 12.99 2.20 21.59
CA ILE A 56 13.50 3.52 21.19
C ILE A 56 12.85 4.60 22.08
N SER A 57 13.67 5.45 22.68
CA SER A 57 13.17 6.58 23.47
C SER A 57 12.49 7.60 22.59
N LYS A 58 11.35 8.14 23.04
CA LYS A 58 10.65 9.27 22.41
C LYS A 58 11.30 10.63 22.65
N LYS A 59 12.42 10.70 23.32
CA LYS A 59 13.13 11.96 23.52
C LYS A 59 13.80 12.40 22.22
N GLU A 60 13.75 13.72 21.96
CA GLU A 60 14.43 14.37 20.84
C GLU A 60 13.97 13.86 19.46
N LEU A 61 12.68 13.61 19.30
CA LEU A 61 12.10 13.21 18.03
C LEU A 61 11.65 14.44 17.22
N ALA A 62 11.64 14.27 15.90
CA ALA A 62 11.04 15.26 15.01
C ALA A 62 9.51 15.34 15.23
N VAL A 63 8.90 16.43 14.74
CA VAL A 63 7.43 16.58 14.77
C VAL A 63 6.75 15.44 14.03
N TYR A 64 7.31 15.05 12.89
CA TYR A 64 6.84 13.94 12.07
C TYR A 64 7.87 12.83 11.98
N ASN A 65 7.40 11.61 12.14
CA ASN A 65 8.15 10.40 11.85
C ASN A 65 7.77 9.90 10.44
N GLN A 66 8.67 9.13 9.84
CA GLN A 66 8.43 8.51 8.54
C GLN A 66 8.73 7.02 8.63
N LEU A 67 7.83 6.21 8.09
CA LEU A 67 8.04 4.78 7.87
C LEU A 67 8.13 4.55 6.36
N VAL A 68 9.31 4.15 5.89
CA VAL A 68 9.58 3.87 4.48
C VAL A 68 9.74 2.38 4.29
N ILE A 69 8.81 1.79 3.58
CA ILE A 69 8.79 0.36 3.28
C ILE A 69 9.27 0.16 1.84
N PRO A 70 10.41 -0.48 1.61
CA PRO A 70 10.85 -0.79 0.26
C PRO A 70 9.97 -1.89 -0.38
N ARG A 71 10.15 -2.09 -1.67
CA ARG A 71 9.56 -3.23 -2.37
C ARG A 71 9.99 -4.54 -1.71
N GLY A 72 9.11 -5.51 -1.64
CA GLY A 72 9.38 -6.83 -1.05
C GLY A 72 9.28 -6.91 0.47
N LYS A 73 8.99 -5.80 1.16
CA LYS A 73 8.84 -5.76 2.62
C LYS A 73 7.49 -5.21 3.03
N ARG A 74 7.11 -5.44 4.28
CA ARG A 74 5.85 -4.99 4.88
C ARG A 74 6.06 -4.65 6.34
N SER A 75 5.15 -3.85 6.90
CA SER A 75 5.15 -3.49 8.32
C SER A 75 3.75 -3.45 8.89
N VAL A 76 3.68 -3.64 10.19
CA VAL A 76 2.49 -3.33 11.00
C VAL A 76 2.86 -2.21 11.96
N LEU A 77 2.12 -1.12 11.91
CA LEU A 77 2.29 0.06 12.74
C LEU A 77 1.09 0.21 13.66
N THR A 78 1.33 0.28 14.97
CA THR A 78 0.29 0.49 15.97
C THR A 78 0.55 1.83 16.66
N PHE A 79 -0.43 2.72 16.63
CA PHE A 79 -0.38 4.01 17.29
C PHE A 79 -0.80 3.93 18.75
N SER A 80 -0.44 4.95 19.53
CA SER A 80 -0.77 5.03 20.95
C SER A 80 -2.27 5.14 21.26
N ASP A 81 -3.08 5.55 20.28
CA ASP A 81 -4.54 5.56 20.38
C ASP A 81 -5.19 4.19 20.15
N GLY A 82 -4.39 3.15 19.84
CA GLY A 82 -4.83 1.80 19.52
C GLY A 82 -5.17 1.58 18.05
N SER A 83 -5.08 2.59 17.20
CA SER A 83 -5.23 2.43 15.75
C SER A 83 -4.09 1.59 15.18
N LYS A 84 -4.41 0.66 14.27
CA LYS A 84 -3.47 -0.29 13.70
C LYS A 84 -3.45 -0.20 12.18
N VAL A 85 -2.26 -0.12 11.61
CA VAL A 85 -2.02 0.05 10.18
C VAL A 85 -1.15 -1.07 9.66
N TRP A 86 -1.64 -1.83 8.69
CA TRP A 86 -0.82 -2.71 7.87
C TRP A 86 -0.31 -1.90 6.69
N VAL A 87 0.99 -1.92 6.48
CA VAL A 87 1.67 -1.11 5.48
C VAL A 87 2.28 -2.04 4.44
N ASN A 88 1.82 -1.91 3.20
CA ASN A 88 2.25 -2.77 2.10
C ASN A 88 3.60 -2.34 1.51
N ALA A 89 4.18 -3.20 0.67
CA ALA A 89 5.46 -2.97 -0.01
C ALA A 89 5.45 -1.69 -0.86
N GLY A 90 6.58 -1.01 -0.91
CA GLY A 90 6.74 0.23 -1.68
C GLY A 90 5.96 1.42 -1.11
N THR A 91 5.64 1.41 0.17
CA THR A 91 4.79 2.43 0.82
C THR A 91 5.61 3.32 1.75
N ARG A 92 5.26 4.59 1.76
CA ARG A 92 5.74 5.59 2.72
C ARG A 92 4.57 6.12 3.54
N VAL A 93 4.70 6.07 4.87
CA VAL A 93 3.74 6.65 5.81
C VAL A 93 4.42 7.71 6.64
N ILE A 94 3.82 8.90 6.74
CA ILE A 94 4.27 10.00 7.58
C ILE A 94 3.20 10.22 8.65
N TYR A 95 3.62 10.40 9.88
CA TYR A 95 2.72 10.58 11.01
C TYR A 95 3.41 11.34 12.14
N PRO A 96 2.68 12.07 12.98
CA PRO A 96 3.27 12.76 14.13
C PRO A 96 3.69 11.76 15.19
N THR A 97 4.69 12.10 15.99
CA THR A 97 5.09 11.30 17.16
C THR A 97 3.93 11.12 18.13
N GLU A 98 3.10 12.14 18.27
CA GLU A 98 1.86 12.14 19.05
C GLU A 98 0.77 12.88 18.26
N PHE A 99 -0.44 12.33 18.23
CA PHE A 99 -1.57 12.99 17.58
C PHE A 99 -1.98 14.25 18.32
N GLU A 100 -2.49 15.21 17.57
CA GLU A 100 -3.04 16.45 18.12
C GLU A 100 -4.29 16.20 18.98
N LYS A 101 -4.70 17.22 19.73
CA LYS A 101 -5.85 17.09 20.64
C LYS A 101 -7.20 17.07 19.95
N ASP A 102 -7.28 17.61 18.73
CA ASP A 102 -8.51 17.80 17.96
C ASP A 102 -8.58 16.93 16.70
N LYS A 103 -7.47 16.33 16.29
CA LYS A 103 -7.40 15.44 15.12
C LYS A 103 -6.29 14.40 15.23
N ARG A 104 -6.43 13.34 14.42
CA ARG A 104 -5.40 12.34 14.16
C ARG A 104 -5.15 12.34 12.66
N GLU A 105 -3.90 12.51 12.24
CA GLU A 105 -3.59 12.69 10.82
C GLU A 105 -2.33 11.92 10.43
N ILE A 106 -2.40 11.22 9.30
CA ILE A 106 -1.26 10.59 8.65
C ILE A 106 -1.24 10.94 7.16
N TYR A 107 -0.06 10.85 6.53
CA TYR A 107 0.09 10.95 5.09
C TYR A 107 0.59 9.63 4.51
N VAL A 108 0.06 9.23 3.37
CA VAL A 108 0.37 7.95 2.72
C VAL A 108 0.69 8.15 1.24
N ASP A 109 1.84 7.63 0.82
CA ASP A 109 2.18 7.33 -0.56
C ASP A 109 2.37 5.82 -0.66
N GLY A 110 1.40 5.10 -1.20
CA GLY A 110 1.41 3.64 -1.24
C GLY A 110 0.08 2.97 -0.91
N GLU A 111 0.14 1.83 -0.22
CA GLU A 111 -1.04 1.06 0.18
C GLU A 111 -1.02 0.70 1.65
N ILE A 112 -2.14 0.99 2.33
CA ILE A 112 -2.38 0.62 3.71
C ILE A 112 -3.77 0.02 3.88
N TYR A 113 -3.87 -0.91 4.83
CA TYR A 113 -5.13 -1.26 5.49
C TYR A 113 -5.07 -0.74 6.91
N ILE A 114 -6.13 -0.09 7.36
CA ILE A 114 -6.14 0.54 8.68
C ILE A 114 -7.42 0.22 9.45
N GLU A 115 -7.25 -0.13 10.71
CA GLU A 115 -8.30 -0.24 11.73
C GLU A 115 -8.15 0.94 12.69
N VAL A 116 -8.97 1.97 12.49
CA VAL A 116 -8.94 3.19 13.30
C VAL A 116 -9.75 2.98 14.57
N ALA A 117 -9.12 3.23 15.72
CA ALA A 117 -9.80 3.26 17.00
C ALA A 117 -10.89 4.35 17.00
N ARG A 118 -12.09 4.00 17.48
CA ARG A 118 -13.23 4.93 17.50
C ARG A 118 -12.97 6.09 18.44
N ASP A 119 -13.05 7.30 17.91
CA ASP A 119 -12.95 8.55 18.64
C ASP A 119 -13.70 9.63 17.84
N GLU A 120 -14.87 10.04 18.32
CA GLU A 120 -15.73 10.99 17.61
C GLU A 120 -15.29 12.43 17.82
N GLU A 121 -14.54 12.71 18.89
CA GLU A 121 -14.02 14.04 19.20
C GLU A 121 -12.77 14.36 18.40
N ARG A 122 -12.00 13.34 18.02
CA ARG A 122 -10.78 13.47 17.22
C ARG A 122 -10.87 12.67 15.92
N PRO A 123 -11.39 13.24 14.85
CA PRO A 123 -11.43 12.59 13.54
C PRO A 123 -10.03 12.13 13.10
N PHE A 124 -9.99 11.01 12.38
CA PHE A 124 -8.77 10.49 11.78
C PHE A 124 -8.74 10.82 10.30
N TYR A 125 -7.62 11.37 9.84
CA TYR A 125 -7.40 11.76 8.46
C TYR A 125 -6.27 10.93 7.85
N VAL A 126 -6.53 10.33 6.69
CA VAL A 126 -5.49 9.80 5.81
C VAL A 126 -5.35 10.74 4.62
N ARG A 127 -4.24 11.47 4.58
CA ARG A 127 -3.88 12.35 3.48
C ARG A 127 -3.08 11.58 2.43
N THR A 128 -3.35 11.83 1.20
CA THR A 128 -2.52 11.42 0.08
C THR A 128 -2.26 12.64 -0.82
N LYS A 129 -1.51 12.46 -1.89
CA LYS A 129 -1.28 13.56 -2.86
C LYS A 129 -2.59 14.14 -3.42
N ASP A 130 -3.57 13.26 -3.70
CA ASP A 130 -4.76 13.61 -4.49
C ASP A 130 -6.07 13.42 -3.72
N MET A 131 -6.03 12.80 -2.54
CA MET A 131 -7.22 12.47 -1.75
C MET A 131 -7.02 12.81 -0.28
N ASN A 132 -8.14 13.14 0.35
CA ASN A 132 -8.27 13.28 1.79
C ASN A 132 -9.38 12.36 2.28
N VAL A 133 -9.04 11.44 3.17
CA VAL A 133 -9.97 10.44 3.73
C VAL A 133 -10.19 10.76 5.19
N ARG A 134 -11.46 10.94 5.61
CA ARG A 134 -11.85 11.26 6.98
C ARG A 134 -12.73 10.16 7.57
N VAL A 135 -12.39 9.72 8.78
CA VAL A 135 -13.13 8.69 9.53
C VAL A 135 -13.17 9.00 11.03
N LEU A 136 -14.06 8.33 11.77
CA LEU A 136 -14.18 8.44 13.22
C LEU A 136 -13.84 7.14 13.97
N GLY A 137 -13.89 6.00 13.27
CA GLY A 137 -13.64 4.66 13.82
C GLY A 137 -14.07 3.63 12.78
N THR A 138 -13.15 3.22 11.92
CA THR A 138 -13.46 2.62 10.64
C THR A 138 -12.35 1.66 10.25
N LYS A 139 -12.71 0.59 9.52
CA LYS A 139 -11.76 -0.33 8.89
C LYS A 139 -11.83 -0.16 7.39
N PHE A 140 -10.72 0.18 6.75
CA PHE A 140 -10.68 0.47 5.32
C PHE A 140 -9.28 0.30 4.74
N ASN A 141 -9.21 0.13 3.43
CA ASN A 141 -7.97 0.10 2.65
C ASN A 141 -7.83 1.38 1.84
N VAL A 142 -6.63 1.91 1.75
CA VAL A 142 -6.27 3.03 0.87
C VAL A 142 -5.15 2.57 -0.04
N THR A 143 -5.33 2.76 -1.36
CA THR A 143 -4.29 2.56 -2.36
C THR A 143 -4.06 3.87 -3.08
N ALA A 144 -2.86 4.45 -2.93
CA ALA A 144 -2.51 5.75 -3.47
C ALA A 144 -1.00 5.88 -3.74
N TYR A 145 -0.44 4.95 -4.52
CA TYR A 145 0.96 5.08 -4.98
C TYR A 145 1.08 6.26 -5.93
N GLU A 146 1.90 7.24 -5.61
CA GLU A 146 2.09 8.42 -6.45
C GLU A 146 2.62 8.09 -7.86
N SER A 147 3.33 6.98 -8.00
CA SER A 147 3.84 6.45 -9.27
C SER A 147 2.78 5.76 -10.14
N GLU A 148 1.58 5.54 -9.63
CA GLU A 148 0.50 4.86 -10.33
C GLU A 148 -0.66 5.83 -10.63
N PRO A 149 -1.43 5.63 -11.72
CA PRO A 149 -2.58 6.49 -12.03
C PRO A 149 -3.83 6.14 -11.22
N ILE A 150 -3.80 5.04 -10.47
CA ILE A 150 -4.97 4.50 -9.75
C ILE A 150 -4.93 4.93 -8.29
N ARG A 151 -6.04 5.46 -7.81
CA ARG A 151 -6.31 5.77 -6.39
C ARG A 151 -7.58 5.05 -5.99
N SER A 152 -7.60 4.44 -4.80
CA SER A 152 -8.83 3.82 -4.29
C SER A 152 -8.92 3.84 -2.78
N VAL A 153 -10.15 3.85 -2.30
CA VAL A 153 -10.51 3.66 -0.90
C VAL A 153 -11.58 2.59 -0.83
N VAL A 154 -11.35 1.51 -0.11
CA VAL A 154 -12.27 0.38 0.06
C VAL A 154 -12.73 0.34 1.50
N LEU A 155 -14.04 0.43 1.73
CA LEU A 155 -14.60 0.43 3.08
C LEU A 155 -15.01 -0.98 3.51
N ALA A 156 -14.38 -1.48 4.58
CA ALA A 156 -14.73 -2.75 5.20
C ALA A 156 -15.80 -2.59 6.29
N GLN A 157 -15.63 -1.63 7.19
CA GLN A 157 -16.56 -1.42 8.31
C GLN A 157 -16.59 0.05 8.73
N GLY A 158 -17.77 0.56 9.01
CA GLY A 158 -17.99 1.93 9.50
C GLY A 158 -18.46 2.88 8.40
N CYS A 159 -17.89 4.07 8.36
CA CYS A 159 -18.21 5.11 7.38
C CYS A 159 -16.94 5.87 7.00
N VAL A 160 -16.76 6.10 5.72
CA VAL A 160 -15.63 6.87 5.18
C VAL A 160 -16.15 8.06 4.40
N GLN A 161 -15.55 9.22 4.62
CA GLN A 161 -15.70 10.39 3.77
C GLN A 161 -14.43 10.57 2.95
N VAL A 162 -14.56 10.62 1.63
CA VAL A 162 -13.46 10.89 0.68
C VAL A 162 -13.67 12.26 0.07
N GLU A 163 -12.60 13.04 0.00
CA GLU A 163 -12.54 14.35 -0.65
C GLU A 163 -11.39 14.35 -1.65
N THR A 164 -11.64 14.89 -2.83
CA THR A 164 -10.66 15.14 -3.87
C THR A 164 -10.85 16.54 -4.44
N THR A 165 -10.04 16.94 -5.41
CA THR A 165 -10.23 18.21 -6.12
C THR A 165 -11.52 18.24 -6.96
N GLN A 166 -12.03 17.09 -7.39
CA GLN A 166 -13.24 16.97 -8.22
C GLN A 166 -14.49 16.66 -7.37
N THR A 167 -14.33 15.82 -6.35
CA THR A 167 -15.41 15.41 -5.45
C THR A 167 -15.18 16.03 -4.07
N PRO A 168 -15.89 17.13 -3.73
CA PRO A 168 -15.75 17.76 -2.43
C PRO A 168 -16.15 16.87 -1.26
N LYS A 169 -17.04 15.90 -1.50
CA LYS A 169 -17.48 14.97 -0.47
C LYS A 169 -18.15 13.74 -1.09
N ALA A 170 -17.52 12.59 -0.95
CA ALA A 170 -18.11 11.28 -1.20
C ALA A 170 -18.22 10.51 0.13
N ILE A 171 -19.35 9.88 0.39
CA ILE A 171 -19.56 9.03 1.57
C ILE A 171 -19.67 7.59 1.10
N LEU A 172 -18.83 6.72 1.68
CA LEU A 172 -18.87 5.29 1.42
C LEU A 172 -19.62 4.55 2.52
N ALA A 173 -20.43 3.58 2.13
CA ALA A 173 -20.98 2.53 2.98
C ALA A 173 -20.11 1.26 2.90
N PRO A 174 -20.22 0.32 3.85
CA PRO A 174 -19.50 -0.95 3.79
C PRO A 174 -19.70 -1.68 2.46
N ASN A 175 -18.66 -2.35 1.99
CA ASN A 175 -18.55 -3.00 0.67
C ASN A 175 -18.55 -2.04 -0.53
N GLN A 176 -18.33 -0.77 -0.31
CA GLN A 176 -18.11 0.18 -1.40
C GLN A 176 -16.63 0.54 -1.55
N MET A 177 -16.25 0.79 -2.79
CA MET A 177 -14.97 1.34 -3.20
C MET A 177 -15.18 2.67 -3.91
N PHE A 178 -14.50 3.71 -3.44
CA PHE A 178 -14.21 4.89 -4.23
C PHE A 178 -12.95 4.60 -5.07
N SER A 179 -12.98 4.92 -6.34
CA SER A 179 -11.82 4.81 -7.21
C SER A 179 -11.67 6.05 -8.07
N SER A 180 -10.43 6.46 -8.31
CA SER A 180 -10.05 7.48 -9.28
C SER A 180 -8.97 6.89 -10.19
N VAL A 181 -9.23 6.86 -11.49
CA VAL A 181 -8.31 6.38 -12.52
C VAL A 181 -8.13 7.48 -13.54
N GLU A 182 -6.94 8.04 -13.65
CA GLU A 182 -6.64 9.18 -14.54
C GLU A 182 -7.65 10.36 -14.36
N GLY A 183 -8.04 10.60 -13.10
CA GLY A 183 -9.00 11.66 -12.76
C GLY A 183 -10.47 11.31 -12.98
N LYS A 184 -10.80 10.11 -13.47
CA LYS A 184 -12.19 9.62 -13.54
C LYS A 184 -12.57 8.95 -12.24
N GLU A 185 -13.52 9.52 -11.53
CA GLU A 185 -13.95 9.07 -10.21
C GLU A 185 -15.23 8.24 -10.30
N ASN A 186 -15.30 7.17 -9.49
CA ASN A 186 -16.44 6.26 -9.44
C ASN A 186 -16.59 5.65 -8.04
N ILE A 187 -17.85 5.31 -7.67
CA ILE A 187 -18.16 4.49 -6.51
C ILE A 187 -18.83 3.22 -6.99
N SER A 188 -18.31 2.08 -6.54
CA SER A 188 -18.82 0.76 -6.92
C SER A 188 -18.90 -0.18 -5.74
N GLN A 189 -19.73 -1.22 -5.83
CA GLN A 189 -19.74 -2.35 -4.90
C GLN A 189 -18.57 -3.28 -5.20
N VAL A 190 -17.92 -3.76 -4.16
CA VAL A 190 -16.77 -4.65 -4.28
C VAL A 190 -16.83 -5.78 -3.25
N ASP A 191 -16.13 -6.87 -3.52
CA ASP A 191 -15.81 -7.88 -2.53
C ASP A 191 -14.61 -7.41 -1.70
N VAL A 192 -14.91 -6.90 -0.51
CA VAL A 192 -13.90 -6.34 0.41
C VAL A 192 -12.88 -7.39 0.81
N GLU A 193 -13.30 -8.64 1.07
CA GLU A 193 -12.39 -9.71 1.49
C GLU A 193 -11.31 -9.97 0.45
N GLN A 194 -11.68 -9.93 -0.83
CA GLN A 194 -10.72 -10.03 -1.92
C GLN A 194 -9.76 -8.83 -1.96
N MET A 195 -10.29 -7.62 -1.79
CA MET A 195 -9.50 -6.38 -1.89
C MET A 195 -8.46 -6.23 -0.77
N ILE A 196 -8.80 -6.70 0.44
CA ILE A 196 -7.91 -6.61 1.62
C ILE A 196 -7.19 -7.93 1.92
N SER A 197 -7.32 -8.93 1.06
CA SER A 197 -6.74 -10.28 1.27
C SER A 197 -5.22 -10.27 1.49
N TRP A 198 -4.51 -9.26 0.96
CA TRP A 198 -3.08 -9.09 1.11
C TRP A 198 -2.62 -8.94 2.57
N VAL A 199 -3.49 -8.40 3.45
CA VAL A 199 -3.24 -8.31 4.90
C VAL A 199 -3.01 -9.69 5.52
N ASN A 200 -3.67 -10.72 4.96
CA ASN A 200 -3.54 -12.11 5.38
C ASN A 200 -2.55 -12.90 4.51
N GLY A 201 -1.76 -12.23 3.68
CA GLY A 201 -0.78 -12.86 2.81
C GLY A 201 -1.39 -13.53 1.59
N LEU A 202 -2.58 -13.09 1.14
CA LEU A 202 -3.25 -13.60 -0.05
C LEU A 202 -3.42 -12.46 -1.07
N TYR A 203 -3.28 -12.75 -2.35
CA TYR A 203 -3.63 -11.83 -3.42
C TYR A 203 -4.72 -12.43 -4.28
N CYS A 204 -5.92 -11.89 -4.18
CA CYS A 204 -7.08 -12.30 -4.95
C CYS A 204 -7.34 -11.27 -6.06
N PHE A 205 -7.55 -11.73 -7.28
CA PHE A 205 -7.87 -10.87 -8.42
C PHE A 205 -8.93 -11.56 -9.29
N ASN A 206 -9.84 -10.78 -9.82
CA ASN A 206 -10.93 -11.26 -10.64
C ASN A 206 -11.07 -10.38 -11.89
N SER A 207 -10.98 -10.99 -13.06
CA SER A 207 -11.03 -10.32 -14.36
C SER A 207 -10.09 -9.09 -14.44
N ALA A 208 -8.95 -9.19 -13.76
CA ALA A 208 -7.95 -8.13 -13.70
C ALA A 208 -7.04 -8.17 -14.92
N ASP A 209 -6.52 -7.01 -15.31
CA ASP A 209 -5.47 -6.92 -16.34
C ASP A 209 -4.19 -7.56 -15.82
N LEU A 210 -3.63 -8.51 -16.56
CA LEU A 210 -2.40 -9.22 -16.18
C LEU A 210 -1.24 -8.27 -15.90
N GLY A 211 -1.14 -7.16 -16.65
CA GLY A 211 -0.13 -6.13 -16.38
C GLY A 211 -0.25 -5.51 -14.99
N ILE A 212 -1.46 -5.32 -14.47
CA ILE A 212 -1.72 -4.83 -13.10
C ILE A 212 -1.28 -5.90 -12.10
N VAL A 213 -1.67 -7.17 -12.34
CA VAL A 213 -1.28 -8.30 -11.48
C VAL A 213 0.23 -8.43 -11.38
N LEU A 214 0.94 -8.40 -12.52
CA LEU A 214 2.40 -8.51 -12.56
C LEU A 214 3.10 -7.35 -11.85
N LYS A 215 2.63 -6.12 -12.01
CA LYS A 215 3.16 -4.96 -11.29
C LYS A 215 2.99 -5.09 -9.77
N ARG A 216 1.82 -5.54 -9.31
CA ARG A 216 1.56 -5.80 -7.89
C ARG A 216 2.49 -6.87 -7.33
N LEU A 217 2.63 -7.99 -8.01
CA LEU A 217 3.55 -9.06 -7.61
C LEU A 217 5.00 -8.59 -7.61
N SER A 218 5.40 -7.84 -8.64
CA SER A 218 6.73 -7.22 -8.73
C SER A 218 7.02 -6.33 -7.50
N THR A 219 6.07 -5.50 -7.09
CA THR A 219 6.20 -4.64 -5.90
C THR A 219 6.21 -5.47 -4.62
N TYR A 220 5.30 -6.43 -4.50
CA TYR A 220 5.14 -7.27 -3.32
C TYR A 220 6.39 -8.13 -3.04
N TYR A 221 6.97 -8.73 -4.08
CA TYR A 221 8.17 -9.57 -3.95
C TYR A 221 9.50 -8.81 -4.03
N GLY A 222 9.47 -7.53 -4.44
CA GLY A 222 10.69 -6.75 -4.67
C GLY A 222 11.49 -7.21 -5.90
N ILE A 223 10.83 -7.87 -6.85
CA ILE A 223 11.45 -8.50 -8.02
C ILE A 223 11.10 -7.69 -9.28
N ASN A 224 12.08 -7.48 -10.17
CA ASN A 224 11.81 -6.88 -11.46
C ASN A 224 11.20 -7.91 -12.42
N VAL A 225 10.07 -7.53 -13.01
CA VAL A 225 9.36 -8.32 -14.00
C VAL A 225 9.18 -7.47 -15.25
N GLU A 226 9.82 -7.89 -16.35
CA GLU A 226 9.57 -7.33 -17.67
C GLU A 226 8.52 -8.15 -18.40
N PHE A 227 7.62 -7.50 -19.10
CA PHE A 227 6.61 -8.18 -19.90
C PHE A 227 6.20 -7.36 -21.12
N ASP A 228 5.84 -8.06 -22.19
CA ASP A 228 5.36 -7.44 -23.41
C ASP A 228 4.06 -6.66 -23.16
N SER A 229 3.91 -5.52 -23.80
CA SER A 229 2.71 -4.69 -23.73
C SER A 229 1.44 -5.45 -24.16
N ALA A 230 1.56 -6.45 -25.04
CA ALA A 230 0.47 -7.33 -25.42
C ALA A 230 -0.11 -8.13 -24.25
N LEU A 231 0.71 -8.46 -23.23
CA LEU A 231 0.26 -9.13 -22.02
C LEU A 231 -0.57 -8.23 -21.10
N SER A 232 -0.37 -6.92 -21.17
CA SER A 232 -0.92 -5.97 -20.21
C SER A 232 -2.44 -6.02 -20.10
N LYS A 233 -3.13 -6.35 -21.20
CA LYS A 233 -4.60 -6.32 -21.32
C LYS A 233 -5.25 -7.72 -21.23
N ILE A 234 -4.47 -8.78 -21.04
CA ILE A 234 -5.03 -10.11 -20.85
C ILE A 234 -5.75 -10.14 -19.52
N LYS A 235 -7.02 -10.53 -19.53
CA LYS A 235 -7.81 -10.70 -18.31
C LYS A 235 -7.51 -12.03 -17.66
N CYS A 236 -7.24 -12.00 -16.38
CA CYS A 236 -7.02 -13.20 -15.58
C CYS A 236 -7.72 -13.11 -14.22
N SER A 237 -8.01 -14.27 -13.67
CA SER A 237 -8.57 -14.39 -12.33
C SER A 237 -7.81 -15.45 -11.56
N GLY A 238 -7.61 -15.23 -10.28
CA GLY A 238 -6.87 -16.18 -9.46
C GLY A 238 -6.74 -15.75 -8.01
N LYS A 239 -6.15 -16.65 -7.24
CA LYS A 239 -5.77 -16.43 -5.85
C LYS A 239 -4.34 -16.93 -5.68
N ILE A 240 -3.47 -16.09 -5.18
CA ILE A 240 -2.06 -16.35 -4.95
C ILE A 240 -1.80 -16.32 -3.45
N ASP A 241 -1.12 -17.35 -2.92
CA ASP A 241 -0.54 -17.28 -1.59
C ASP A 241 0.78 -16.51 -1.69
N LEU A 242 0.81 -15.33 -1.08
CA LEU A 242 1.97 -14.44 -1.10
C LEU A 242 3.12 -14.93 -0.20
N LYS A 243 2.92 -16.04 0.55
CA LYS A 243 3.97 -16.74 1.30
C LYS A 243 4.80 -17.66 0.41
N ASP A 244 4.25 -18.08 -0.74
CA ASP A 244 4.99 -18.84 -1.74
C ASP A 244 6.14 -18.00 -2.31
N ASN A 245 7.21 -18.67 -2.78
CA ASN A 245 8.25 -17.98 -3.50
C ASN A 245 7.76 -17.52 -4.89
N PHE A 246 8.41 -16.51 -5.46
CA PHE A 246 7.98 -15.92 -6.72
C PHE A 246 7.97 -16.91 -7.89
N GLU A 247 8.90 -17.86 -7.91
CA GLU A 247 8.98 -18.89 -8.97
C GLU A 247 7.73 -19.78 -8.95
N THR A 248 7.27 -20.20 -7.78
CA THR A 248 6.01 -20.96 -7.62
C THR A 248 4.83 -20.13 -8.13
N VAL A 249 4.78 -18.85 -7.78
CA VAL A 249 3.71 -17.94 -8.19
C VAL A 249 3.70 -17.73 -9.70
N ILE A 250 4.84 -17.47 -10.32
CA ILE A 250 4.90 -17.24 -11.77
C ILE A 250 4.56 -18.52 -12.56
N ASN A 251 4.99 -19.68 -12.06
CA ASN A 251 4.58 -20.97 -12.61
C ASN A 251 3.05 -21.13 -12.56
N GLY A 252 2.42 -20.78 -11.42
CA GLY A 252 0.97 -20.79 -11.28
C GLY A 252 0.26 -19.90 -12.30
N LEU A 253 0.81 -18.74 -12.61
CA LEU A 253 0.24 -17.81 -13.60
C LEU A 253 0.23 -18.39 -15.03
N THR A 254 1.18 -19.26 -15.38
CA THR A 254 1.20 -19.92 -16.70
C THR A 254 0.00 -20.82 -16.95
N PHE A 255 -0.71 -21.26 -15.91
CA PHE A 255 -1.93 -22.07 -16.02
C PHE A 255 -3.19 -21.22 -16.25
N VAL A 256 -3.17 -19.95 -15.85
CA VAL A 256 -4.33 -19.04 -15.92
C VAL A 256 -4.21 -17.99 -17.02
N ALA A 257 -3.03 -17.84 -17.60
CA ALA A 257 -2.77 -16.93 -18.71
C ALA A 257 -1.82 -17.59 -19.73
N PRO A 258 -1.95 -17.32 -21.05
CA PRO A 258 -1.11 -17.90 -22.09
C PRO A 258 0.28 -17.26 -22.12
N ILE A 259 1.05 -17.42 -21.05
CA ILE A 259 2.36 -16.83 -20.87
C ILE A 259 3.44 -17.87 -20.69
N SER A 260 4.65 -17.55 -21.15
CA SER A 260 5.90 -18.21 -20.79
C SER A 260 6.83 -17.21 -20.14
N TYR A 261 7.80 -17.67 -19.40
CA TYR A 261 8.80 -16.79 -18.80
C TYR A 261 10.21 -17.37 -18.93
N ALA A 262 11.19 -16.47 -18.89
CA ALA A 262 12.61 -16.77 -18.75
C ALA A 262 13.18 -15.97 -17.58
N TYR A 263 14.25 -16.47 -16.98
CA TYR A 263 14.98 -15.78 -15.92
C TYR A 263 16.46 -15.64 -16.30
N ASP A 264 16.96 -14.40 -16.35
CA ASP A 264 18.37 -14.06 -16.62
C ASP A 264 18.90 -12.99 -15.65
N GLY A 265 18.51 -13.08 -14.38
CA GLY A 265 18.71 -12.04 -13.36
C GLY A 265 17.46 -11.18 -13.14
N GLN A 266 16.53 -11.22 -14.08
CA GLN A 266 15.17 -10.69 -13.95
C GLN A 266 14.17 -11.60 -14.67
N TYR A 267 12.90 -11.56 -14.27
CA TYR A 267 11.86 -12.34 -14.95
C TYR A 267 11.37 -11.59 -16.19
N LYS A 268 11.39 -12.30 -17.34
CA LYS A 268 10.86 -11.81 -18.63
C LYS A 268 9.71 -12.69 -19.07
N LEU A 269 8.53 -12.09 -19.23
CA LEU A 269 7.32 -12.80 -19.63
C LEU A 269 6.95 -12.45 -21.07
N SER A 270 6.57 -13.48 -21.83
CA SER A 270 6.09 -13.36 -23.21
C SER A 270 4.82 -14.18 -23.42
N LEU A 271 4.05 -13.84 -24.45
CA LEU A 271 2.95 -14.66 -24.94
C LEU A 271 3.46 -16.00 -25.46
N ILE A 272 2.74 -17.09 -25.14
CA ILE A 272 2.95 -18.35 -25.82
C ILE A 272 2.37 -18.19 -27.24
N HIS A 273 3.21 -18.16 -28.26
CA HIS A 273 2.79 -18.29 -29.63
C HIS A 273 2.43 -19.77 -29.87
N ILE A 274 1.14 -20.08 -29.84
CA ILE A 274 0.64 -21.36 -30.38
C ILE A 274 0.76 -21.21 -31.91
N SER A 275 1.86 -21.70 -32.50
CA SER A 275 1.91 -21.91 -33.95
C SER A 275 0.78 -22.88 -34.29
N GLU A 276 -0.15 -22.43 -35.15
CA GLU A 276 -1.14 -23.35 -35.69
C GLU A 276 -0.43 -24.59 -36.26
N PRO A 277 -0.91 -25.80 -35.92
CA PRO A 277 -0.34 -26.99 -36.54
C PRO A 277 -0.51 -26.85 -38.05
N THR A 278 0.59 -26.81 -38.78
CA THR A 278 0.61 -26.86 -40.24
C THR A 278 -0.23 -28.08 -40.63
N ARG A 279 -1.41 -27.84 -41.23
CA ARG A 279 -2.19 -28.94 -41.84
C ARG A 279 -1.29 -29.64 -42.86
N PRO A 280 -1.08 -30.93 -42.75
CA PRO A 280 -0.37 -31.64 -43.82
C PRO A 280 -1.24 -31.53 -45.09
N ILE A 281 -0.57 -31.13 -46.16
CA ILE A 281 -1.13 -31.07 -47.51
C ILE A 281 -1.42 -32.49 -47.98
#